data_ba464bf6ddd9bd800e538c2697a9b4f3
#
_entry.id   ba464bf6ddd9bd800e538c2697a9b4f3
#
_cell.length_a   1.000
_cell.length_b   1.000
_cell.length_c   1.000
_cell.angle_alpha   90.00
_cell.angle_beta   90.00
_cell.angle_gamma   90.00
#
_symmetry.space_group_name_H-M   'P 1'
#
loop_
_entity.id
_entity.type
_entity.pdbx_description
1 polymer ?
#
loop_
_entity_poly.entity_id
_entity_poly.type
_entity_poly.pdbx_seq_one_letter_code
_entity_poly.pdbx_strand_id
1 'polypeptide(L)'
;QSAYAALAADVQQKYGCTLTKVGCIGISAMMHGYLAFDANGELVVPFRTWRNTITGAAAEELTAAFGFNIPQRWSIAHLYQAMLNKEEHLSKLDFFTTLAGYVHWQLTGHKVLGVGDASGMFPIDSTTGGYDATMLQKFNTMAAAKGYAVDLNALLPAVLPAGADAGTLTE
;
A
#
# COMPACT_ATOMS: atom_id res chain seq x y z
N GLN A 1 18.78 5.05 -0.72
CA GLN A 1 19.83 6.02 -1.04
C GLN A 1 21.23 5.36 -1.11
N SER A 2 21.68 4.58 -0.10
CA SER A 2 23.00 3.95 -0.08
C SER A 2 23.25 3.01 -1.27
N ALA A 3 22.28 2.20 -1.67
CA ALA A 3 22.39 1.30 -2.83
C ALA A 3 22.57 2.07 -4.14
N TYR A 4 21.85 3.18 -4.32
CA TYR A 4 22.01 4.03 -5.50
C TYR A 4 23.40 4.70 -5.52
N ALA A 5 23.88 5.21 -4.39
CA ALA A 5 25.20 5.80 -4.28
C ALA A 5 26.31 4.80 -4.63
N ALA A 6 26.20 3.56 -4.14
CA ALA A 6 27.14 2.49 -4.48
C ALA A 6 27.11 2.14 -5.97
N LEU A 7 25.91 2.06 -6.58
CA LEU A 7 25.75 1.83 -8.01
C LEU A 7 26.38 2.96 -8.85
N ALA A 8 26.11 4.21 -8.47
CA ALA A 8 26.66 5.37 -9.18
C ALA A 8 28.19 5.41 -9.12
N ALA A 9 28.79 5.08 -7.97
CA ALA A 9 30.24 4.98 -7.82
C ALA A 9 30.84 3.82 -8.68
N ASP A 10 30.21 2.67 -8.72
CA ASP A 10 30.62 1.52 -9.53
C ASP A 10 30.57 1.84 -11.04
N VAL A 11 29.51 2.50 -11.48
CA VAL A 11 29.36 2.96 -12.90
C VAL A 11 30.47 3.97 -13.25
N GLN A 12 30.72 4.94 -12.38
CA GLN A 12 31.80 5.91 -12.57
C GLN A 12 33.17 5.20 -12.67
N GLN A 13 33.42 4.25 -11.80
CA GLN A 13 34.70 3.52 -11.79
C GLN A 13 34.88 2.65 -13.04
N LYS A 14 33.83 1.93 -13.48
CA LYS A 14 33.93 0.97 -14.58
C LYS A 14 33.85 1.60 -15.96
N TYR A 15 33.06 2.68 -16.11
CA TYR A 15 32.72 3.24 -17.41
C TYR A 15 33.13 4.71 -17.55
N GLY A 16 33.69 5.34 -16.53
CA GLY A 16 34.02 6.77 -16.54
C GLY A 16 32.82 7.70 -16.69
N CYS A 17 31.61 7.18 -16.39
CA CYS A 17 30.35 7.88 -16.61
C CYS A 17 29.73 8.32 -15.27
N THR A 18 29.40 9.61 -15.14
CA THR A 18 28.68 10.12 -13.98
C THR A 18 27.18 10.07 -14.22
N LEU A 19 26.42 9.37 -13.37
CA LEU A 19 24.96 9.29 -13.45
C LEU A 19 24.34 10.59 -12.91
N THR A 20 24.09 11.55 -13.80
CA THR A 20 23.46 12.85 -13.45
C THR A 20 22.00 12.92 -13.91
N LYS A 21 21.58 12.04 -14.82
CA LYS A 21 20.23 12.01 -15.38
C LYS A 21 19.86 10.58 -15.75
N VAL A 22 18.64 10.20 -15.44
CA VAL A 22 18.05 8.90 -15.85
C VAL A 22 16.78 9.16 -16.67
N GLY A 23 16.50 8.30 -17.64
CA GLY A 23 15.31 8.43 -18.50
C GLY A 23 14.02 8.02 -17.78
N CYS A 24 14.09 7.00 -16.93
CA CYS A 24 12.99 6.54 -16.11
C CYS A 24 13.49 5.77 -14.89
N ILE A 25 12.63 5.65 -13.88
CA ILE A 25 12.85 4.81 -12.70
C ILE A 25 11.67 3.87 -12.56
N GLY A 26 11.94 2.57 -12.46
CA GLY A 26 10.95 1.55 -12.13
C GLY A 26 11.14 1.08 -10.68
N ILE A 27 10.05 0.93 -9.95
CA ILE A 27 10.06 0.45 -8.58
C ILE A 27 9.51 -0.97 -8.56
N SER A 28 10.35 -1.93 -8.15
CA SER A 28 9.95 -3.29 -7.86
C SER A 28 10.28 -3.57 -6.40
N ALA A 29 9.26 -3.60 -5.57
CA ALA A 29 9.38 -3.86 -4.14
C ALA A 29 8.27 -4.82 -3.68
N MET A 30 8.24 -5.12 -2.38
CA MET A 30 7.25 -6.02 -1.81
C MET A 30 5.84 -5.45 -1.98
N MET A 31 4.99 -6.17 -2.69
CA MET A 31 3.54 -5.99 -2.65
C MET A 31 2.97 -6.63 -1.37
N HIS A 32 1.75 -6.32 -1.01
CA HIS A 32 1.11 -6.75 0.24
C HIS A 32 1.77 -6.16 1.50
N GLY A 33 1.36 -6.63 2.66
CA GLY A 33 1.82 -6.11 3.94
C GLY A 33 1.10 -4.81 4.34
N TYR A 34 1.57 -4.18 5.41
CA TYR A 34 0.87 -3.05 6.01
C TYR A 34 1.85 -2.00 6.50
N LEU A 35 1.99 -0.94 5.75
CA LEU A 35 2.67 0.31 6.11
C LEU A 35 1.59 1.36 6.37
N ALA A 36 1.44 1.78 7.61
CA ALA A 36 0.37 2.65 8.08
C ALA A 36 0.94 3.96 8.63
N PHE A 37 0.37 5.07 8.21
CA PHE A 37 0.87 6.41 8.46
C PHE A 37 -0.21 7.32 9.04
N ASP A 38 0.20 8.30 9.84
CA ASP A 38 -0.64 9.40 10.28
C ASP A 38 -0.70 10.53 9.22
N ALA A 39 -1.45 11.59 9.53
CA ALA A 39 -1.60 12.76 8.68
C ALA A 39 -0.30 13.53 8.41
N ASN A 40 0.73 13.35 9.25
CA ASN A 40 2.05 13.93 9.06
C ASN A 40 2.98 13.05 8.21
N GLY A 41 2.53 11.84 7.84
CA GLY A 41 3.33 10.85 7.11
C GLY A 41 4.28 10.06 8.01
N GLU A 42 4.06 10.07 9.32
CA GLU A 42 4.84 9.28 10.27
C GLU A 42 4.26 7.88 10.44
N LEU A 43 5.13 6.88 10.51
CA LEU A 43 4.73 5.48 10.66
C LEU A 43 4.09 5.25 12.05
N VAL A 44 2.82 4.82 12.07
CA VAL A 44 2.07 4.66 13.34
C VAL A 44 2.16 3.27 13.97
N VAL A 45 2.69 2.30 13.24
CA VAL A 45 2.95 0.94 13.71
C VAL A 45 4.13 0.34 12.94
N PRO A 46 4.94 -0.56 13.53
CA PRO A 46 6.01 -1.23 12.81
C PRO A 46 5.51 -1.95 11.55
N PHE A 47 6.26 -1.88 10.47
CA PHE A 47 5.91 -2.49 9.19
C PHE A 47 5.61 -3.99 9.34
N ARG A 48 4.42 -4.41 8.91
CA ARG A 48 4.01 -5.81 8.85
C ARG A 48 4.18 -6.30 7.42
N THR A 49 5.12 -7.21 7.22
CA THR A 49 5.41 -7.77 5.91
C THR A 49 4.39 -8.86 5.53
N TRP A 50 4.42 -9.31 4.29
CA TRP A 50 3.59 -10.41 3.80
C TRP A 50 3.79 -11.74 4.56
N ARG A 51 4.88 -11.89 5.30
CA ARG A 51 5.18 -13.05 6.14
C ARG A 51 4.49 -13.01 7.51
N ASN A 52 3.89 -11.88 7.86
CA ASN A 52 3.15 -11.76 9.11
C ASN A 52 1.82 -12.52 8.99
N THR A 53 1.57 -13.46 9.89
CA THR A 53 0.44 -14.40 9.86
C THR A 53 -0.61 -14.15 10.94
N ILE A 54 -0.62 -12.96 11.56
CA ILE A 54 -1.58 -12.64 12.64
C ILE A 54 -3.02 -12.45 12.15
N THR A 55 -3.23 -12.41 10.85
CA THR A 55 -4.45 -11.95 10.17
C THR A 55 -5.45 -13.06 9.84
N GLY A 56 -5.34 -14.23 10.46
CA GLY A 56 -6.20 -15.38 10.17
C GLY A 56 -7.69 -15.06 10.33
N ALA A 57 -8.09 -14.57 11.51
CA ALA A 57 -9.49 -14.24 11.80
C ALA A 57 -10.02 -13.13 10.86
N ALA A 58 -9.23 -12.10 10.60
CA ALA A 58 -9.59 -11.03 9.68
C ALA A 58 -9.81 -11.55 8.24
N ALA A 59 -8.92 -12.41 7.74
CA ALA A 59 -9.03 -13.00 6.41
C ALA A 59 -10.29 -13.86 6.26
N GLU A 60 -10.65 -14.64 7.27
CA GLU A 60 -11.86 -15.46 7.28
C GLU A 60 -13.13 -14.60 7.27
N GLU A 61 -13.24 -13.61 8.18
CA GLU A 61 -14.41 -12.72 8.25
C GLU A 61 -14.58 -11.92 6.95
N LEU A 62 -13.50 -11.35 6.40
CA LEU A 62 -13.56 -10.59 5.16
C LEU A 62 -13.91 -11.48 3.96
N THR A 63 -13.35 -12.68 3.85
CA THR A 63 -13.67 -13.64 2.79
C THR A 63 -15.15 -14.00 2.81
N ALA A 64 -15.70 -14.30 3.99
CA ALA A 64 -17.12 -14.62 4.13
C ALA A 64 -18.02 -13.43 3.76
N ALA A 65 -17.69 -12.22 4.23
CA ALA A 65 -18.49 -11.01 3.98
C ALA A 65 -18.48 -10.58 2.51
N PHE A 66 -17.33 -10.71 1.84
CA PHE A 66 -17.18 -10.27 0.45
C PHE A 66 -17.64 -11.33 -0.55
N GLY A 67 -17.65 -12.62 -0.15
CA GLY A 67 -17.80 -13.74 -1.10
C GLY A 67 -16.60 -13.83 -2.05
N PHE A 68 -15.44 -13.33 -1.63
CA PHE A 68 -14.21 -13.23 -2.37
C PHE A 68 -13.03 -13.58 -1.45
N ASN A 69 -12.11 -14.43 -1.93
CA ASN A 69 -10.97 -14.88 -1.12
C ASN A 69 -10.03 -13.72 -0.76
N ILE A 70 -9.89 -13.43 0.52
CA ILE A 70 -8.96 -12.43 1.06
C ILE A 70 -7.79 -13.16 1.73
N PRO A 71 -6.61 -13.21 1.08
CA PRO A 71 -5.44 -13.84 1.69
C PRO A 71 -4.94 -13.09 2.91
N GLN A 72 -4.41 -13.81 3.90
CA GLN A 72 -3.87 -13.23 5.13
C GLN A 72 -2.80 -12.15 4.91
N ARG A 73 -2.02 -12.26 3.83
CA ARG A 73 -0.94 -11.32 3.49
C ARG A 73 -1.42 -9.97 2.95
N TRP A 74 -2.70 -9.83 2.58
CA TRP A 74 -3.24 -8.60 2.01
C TRP A 74 -3.31 -7.48 3.04
N SER A 75 -3.11 -6.24 2.58
CA SER A 75 -3.08 -5.07 3.44
C SER A 75 -4.40 -4.86 4.19
N ILE A 76 -5.53 -5.14 3.55
CA ILE A 76 -6.85 -5.04 4.18
C ILE A 76 -7.05 -6.05 5.33
N ALA A 77 -6.46 -7.25 5.23
CA ALA A 77 -6.53 -8.22 6.31
C ALA A 77 -5.77 -7.72 7.55
N HIS A 78 -4.64 -7.03 7.36
CA HIS A 78 -3.90 -6.40 8.45
C HIS A 78 -4.67 -5.25 9.11
N LEU A 79 -5.29 -4.38 8.31
CA LEU A 79 -6.11 -3.28 8.83
C LEU A 79 -7.29 -3.84 9.65
N TYR A 80 -8.01 -4.81 9.09
CA TYR A 80 -9.15 -5.39 9.79
C TYR A 80 -8.74 -6.17 11.04
N GLN A 81 -7.61 -6.87 11.01
CA GLN A 81 -7.07 -7.54 12.20
C GLN A 81 -6.71 -6.53 13.30
N ALA A 82 -6.14 -5.38 12.93
CA ALA A 82 -5.88 -4.31 13.89
C ALA A 82 -7.18 -3.81 14.56
N MET A 83 -8.28 -3.72 13.79
CA MET A 83 -9.61 -3.40 14.33
C MET A 83 -10.12 -4.48 15.30
N LEU A 84 -9.97 -5.76 14.94
CA LEU A 84 -10.34 -6.89 15.82
C LEU A 84 -9.55 -6.85 17.14
N ASN A 85 -8.27 -6.52 17.06
CA ASN A 85 -7.37 -6.42 18.22
C ASN A 85 -7.52 -5.09 18.98
N LYS A 86 -8.30 -4.12 18.49
CA LYS A 86 -8.45 -2.76 19.05
C LYS A 86 -7.11 -2.05 19.22
N GLU A 87 -6.26 -2.11 18.21
CA GLU A 87 -4.93 -1.53 18.26
C GLU A 87 -4.97 0.00 18.29
N GLU A 88 -4.16 0.62 19.14
CA GLU A 88 -4.19 2.08 19.42
C GLU A 88 -3.85 2.95 18.20
N HIS A 89 -2.99 2.44 17.30
CA HIS A 89 -2.56 3.19 16.11
C HIS A 89 -3.72 3.55 15.17
N LEU A 90 -4.83 2.83 15.21
CA LEU A 90 -6.00 3.08 14.37
C LEU A 90 -6.61 4.47 14.58
N SER A 91 -6.46 5.04 15.78
CA SER A 91 -6.94 6.40 16.11
C SER A 91 -6.16 7.51 15.40
N LYS A 92 -4.97 7.20 14.89
CA LYS A 92 -4.08 8.13 14.18
C LYS A 92 -3.93 7.80 12.69
N LEU A 93 -4.54 6.70 12.24
CA LEU A 93 -4.39 6.23 10.87
C LEU A 93 -5.03 7.21 9.87
N ASP A 94 -4.22 7.70 8.92
CA ASP A 94 -4.64 8.57 7.82
C ASP A 94 -4.46 7.89 6.45
N PHE A 95 -3.45 7.03 6.33
CA PHE A 95 -3.10 6.40 5.06
C PHE A 95 -2.37 5.07 5.30
N PHE A 96 -2.57 4.09 4.45
CA PHE A 96 -1.74 2.89 4.44
C PHE A 96 -1.45 2.42 3.02
N THR A 97 -0.31 1.75 2.83
CA THR A 97 0.18 1.33 1.51
C THR A 97 1.10 0.12 1.60
N THR A 98 1.57 -0.34 0.45
CA THR A 98 2.62 -1.36 0.31
C THR A 98 4.01 -0.73 0.37
N LEU A 99 5.07 -1.55 0.43
CA LEU A 99 6.44 -1.06 0.36
C LEU A 99 6.73 -0.37 -0.99
N ALA A 100 6.21 -0.91 -2.10
CA ALA A 100 6.37 -0.29 -3.42
C ALA A 100 5.70 1.09 -3.47
N GLY A 101 4.47 1.21 -2.95
CA GLY A 101 3.75 2.47 -2.86
C GLY A 101 4.45 3.49 -1.95
N TYR A 102 5.02 3.04 -0.83
CA TYR A 102 5.80 3.92 0.04
C TYR A 102 7.04 4.48 -0.66
N VAL A 103 7.82 3.64 -1.35
CA VAL A 103 9.01 4.10 -2.08
C VAL A 103 8.62 5.07 -3.19
N HIS A 104 7.55 4.77 -3.93
CA HIS A 104 7.02 5.67 -4.96
C HIS A 104 6.62 7.02 -4.37
N TRP A 105 5.83 7.02 -3.30
CA TRP A 105 5.40 8.25 -2.61
C TRP A 105 6.59 9.09 -2.13
N GLN A 106 7.62 8.45 -1.54
CA GLN A 106 8.82 9.17 -1.10
C GLN A 106 9.62 9.81 -2.26
N LEU A 107 9.55 9.23 -3.44
CA LEU A 107 10.27 9.74 -4.63
C LEU A 107 9.49 10.79 -5.42
N THR A 108 8.16 10.76 -5.38
CA THR A 108 7.30 11.59 -6.24
C THR A 108 6.35 12.50 -5.49
N GLY A 109 6.14 12.27 -4.20
CA GLY A 109 5.10 12.94 -3.41
C GLY A 109 3.67 12.43 -3.68
N HIS A 110 3.46 11.48 -4.62
CA HIS A 110 2.15 10.97 -4.99
C HIS A 110 1.81 9.65 -4.30
N LYS A 111 0.65 9.59 -3.62
CA LYS A 111 0.11 8.40 -2.95
C LYS A 111 -0.70 7.56 -3.95
N VAL A 112 -0.02 6.91 -4.89
CA VAL A 112 -0.65 6.10 -5.96
C VAL A 112 -0.01 4.71 -6.05
N LEU A 113 -0.75 3.76 -6.61
CA LEU A 113 -0.28 2.40 -6.93
C LEU A 113 -0.70 1.99 -8.34
N GLY A 114 0.13 1.22 -9.01
CA GLY A 114 -0.31 0.47 -10.17
C GLY A 114 -1.36 -0.57 -9.79
N VAL A 115 -2.32 -0.84 -10.69
CA VAL A 115 -3.43 -1.78 -10.44
C VAL A 115 -2.98 -3.16 -9.96
N GLY A 116 -1.83 -3.65 -10.45
CA GLY A 116 -1.26 -4.94 -10.03
C GLY A 116 -0.87 -4.97 -8.56
N ASP A 117 -0.26 -3.89 -8.03
CA ASP A 117 0.11 -3.79 -6.61
C ASP A 117 -1.12 -3.49 -5.74
N ALA A 118 -2.00 -2.61 -6.21
CA ALA A 118 -3.26 -2.27 -5.54
C ALA A 118 -4.17 -3.51 -5.33
N SER A 119 -4.17 -4.46 -6.28
CA SER A 119 -4.90 -5.72 -6.16
C SER A 119 -4.43 -6.62 -5.02
N GLY A 120 -3.25 -6.38 -4.48
CA GLY A 120 -2.74 -7.05 -3.27
C GLY A 120 -3.09 -6.31 -1.98
N MET A 121 -3.68 -5.13 -2.06
CA MET A 121 -4.19 -4.40 -0.91
C MET A 121 -5.68 -4.65 -0.67
N PHE A 122 -6.48 -4.56 -1.75
CA PHE A 122 -7.93 -4.69 -1.72
C PHE A 122 -8.45 -5.20 -3.08
N PRO A 123 -9.63 -5.86 -3.16
CA PRO A 123 -10.20 -6.31 -4.42
C PRO A 123 -10.38 -5.20 -5.45
N ILE A 124 -10.03 -5.50 -6.70
CA ILE A 124 -10.17 -4.60 -7.86
C ILE A 124 -11.38 -5.03 -8.68
N ASP A 125 -12.20 -4.07 -9.07
CA ASP A 125 -13.20 -4.24 -10.12
C ASP A 125 -12.51 -4.20 -11.50
N SER A 126 -12.53 -5.30 -12.20
CA SER A 126 -11.90 -5.43 -13.52
C SER A 126 -12.53 -4.55 -14.60
N THR A 127 -13.76 -4.08 -14.39
CA THR A 127 -14.47 -3.19 -15.33
C THR A 127 -13.97 -1.75 -15.24
N THR A 128 -13.77 -1.28 -14.01
CA THR A 128 -13.34 0.10 -13.75
C THR A 128 -11.82 0.25 -13.61
N GLY A 129 -11.13 -0.85 -13.24
CA GLY A 129 -9.71 -0.84 -12.88
C GLY A 129 -9.41 -0.22 -11.52
N GLY A 130 -10.44 0.20 -10.77
CA GLY A 130 -10.34 0.71 -9.41
C GLY A 130 -10.72 -0.32 -8.35
N TYR A 131 -10.71 0.07 -7.09
CA TYR A 131 -11.19 -0.77 -5.99
C TYR A 131 -12.68 -1.07 -6.13
N ASP A 132 -13.10 -2.30 -5.80
CA ASP A 132 -14.50 -2.71 -5.85
C ASP A 132 -15.36 -1.90 -4.86
N ALA A 133 -16.23 -1.06 -5.40
CA ALA A 133 -17.06 -0.13 -4.62
C ALA A 133 -18.04 -0.85 -3.68
N THR A 134 -18.54 -2.02 -4.09
CA THR A 134 -19.46 -2.82 -3.26
C THR A 134 -18.73 -3.39 -2.05
N MET A 135 -17.52 -3.89 -2.25
CA MET A 135 -16.70 -4.42 -1.15
C MET A 135 -16.18 -3.29 -0.25
N LEU A 136 -15.82 -2.10 -0.79
CA LEU A 136 -15.51 -0.93 0.03
C LEU A 136 -16.66 -0.56 0.97
N GLN A 137 -17.89 -0.51 0.46
CA GLN A 137 -19.06 -0.20 1.28
C GLN A 137 -19.32 -1.28 2.35
N LYS A 138 -19.17 -2.57 1.99
CA LYS A 138 -19.27 -3.67 2.96
C LYS A 138 -18.23 -3.53 4.07
N PHE A 139 -16.97 -3.23 3.71
CA PHE A 139 -15.92 -3.02 4.70
C PHE A 139 -16.24 -1.87 5.65
N ASN A 140 -16.64 -0.72 5.12
CA ASN A 140 -16.99 0.45 5.94
C ASN A 140 -18.15 0.13 6.90
N THR A 141 -19.14 -0.65 6.46
CA THR A 141 -20.24 -1.12 7.32
C THR A 141 -19.73 -2.05 8.43
N MET A 142 -18.84 -3.00 8.10
CA MET A 142 -18.26 -3.92 9.08
C MET A 142 -17.40 -3.17 10.11
N ALA A 143 -16.61 -2.20 9.68
CA ALA A 143 -15.79 -1.35 10.55
C ALA A 143 -16.66 -0.52 11.49
N ALA A 144 -17.74 0.09 10.99
CA ALA A 144 -18.70 0.86 11.79
C ALA A 144 -19.38 -0.01 12.86
N ALA A 145 -19.75 -1.24 12.54
CA ALA A 145 -20.32 -2.19 13.50
C ALA A 145 -19.34 -2.55 14.64
N LYS A 146 -18.03 -2.37 14.43
CA LYS A 146 -16.99 -2.55 15.45
C LYS A 146 -16.59 -1.24 16.14
N GLY A 147 -17.27 -0.12 15.82
CA GLY A 147 -17.02 1.20 16.42
C GLY A 147 -15.99 2.06 15.70
N TYR A 148 -15.58 1.70 14.48
CA TYR A 148 -14.63 2.46 13.68
C TYR A 148 -15.34 3.21 12.55
N ALA A 149 -15.41 4.54 12.64
CA ALA A 149 -15.91 5.40 11.58
C ALA A 149 -14.78 5.66 10.56
N VAL A 150 -14.62 4.77 9.59
CA VAL A 150 -13.58 4.88 8.55
C VAL A 150 -14.22 4.99 7.16
N ASP A 151 -13.63 5.79 6.30
CA ASP A 151 -13.81 5.70 4.85
C ASP A 151 -12.57 5.00 4.26
N LEU A 152 -12.70 3.72 3.95
CA LEU A 152 -11.58 2.94 3.44
C LEU A 152 -11.02 3.53 2.14
N ASN A 153 -11.89 4.11 1.29
CA ASN A 153 -11.45 4.70 0.03
C ASN A 153 -10.50 5.90 0.25
N ALA A 154 -10.69 6.65 1.33
CA ALA A 154 -9.80 7.76 1.69
C ALA A 154 -8.46 7.28 2.28
N LEU A 155 -8.43 6.10 2.89
CA LEU A 155 -7.22 5.51 3.48
C LEU A 155 -6.32 4.79 2.47
N LEU A 156 -6.87 4.39 1.32
CA LEU A 156 -6.16 3.65 0.28
C LEU A 156 -5.47 4.61 -0.71
N PRO A 157 -4.32 4.21 -1.31
CA PRO A 157 -3.73 4.95 -2.42
C PRO A 157 -4.63 4.91 -3.66
N ALA A 158 -4.58 5.93 -4.49
CA ALA A 158 -5.27 5.92 -5.77
C ALA A 158 -4.68 4.85 -6.71
N VAL A 159 -5.55 4.21 -7.50
CA VAL A 159 -5.15 3.15 -8.44
C VAL A 159 -4.91 3.73 -9.83
N LEU A 160 -3.78 3.39 -10.43
CA LEU A 160 -3.45 3.77 -11.80
C LEU A 160 -3.33 2.55 -12.71
N PRO A 161 -3.85 2.62 -13.95
CA PRO A 161 -3.62 1.58 -14.93
C PRO A 161 -2.15 1.55 -15.37
N ALA A 162 -1.71 0.41 -15.91
CA ALA A 162 -0.36 0.29 -16.46
C ALA A 162 -0.11 1.32 -17.57
N GLY A 163 1.03 2.01 -17.52
CA GLY A 163 1.41 3.06 -18.47
C GLY A 163 0.85 4.46 -18.17
N ALA A 164 0.04 4.62 -17.13
CA ALA A 164 -0.39 5.96 -16.69
C ALA A 164 0.79 6.75 -16.10
N ASP A 165 0.70 8.06 -16.19
CA ASP A 165 1.65 8.96 -15.53
C ASP A 165 1.46 8.89 -14.02
N ALA A 166 2.51 8.49 -13.31
CA ALA A 166 2.54 8.37 -11.86
C ALA A 166 3.33 9.51 -11.18
N GLY A 167 3.70 10.53 -11.94
CA GLY A 167 4.44 11.70 -11.46
C GLY A 167 5.93 11.68 -11.79
N THR A 168 6.60 12.75 -11.40
CA THR A 168 8.05 12.95 -11.56
C THR A 168 8.73 12.94 -10.18
N LEU A 169 10.06 12.77 -10.20
CA LEU A 169 10.83 12.87 -8.96
C LEU A 169 10.67 14.27 -8.33
N THR A 170 10.53 14.29 -7.02
CA THR A 170 10.67 15.52 -6.23
C THR A 170 12.14 15.95 -6.17
N GLU A 171 12.40 17.24 -5.97
CA GLU A 171 13.74 17.81 -5.77
C GLU A 171 14.40 17.31 -4.48
#